data_c3645c643d389be7b6a6523793a793df
#
_entry.id   c3645c643d389be7b6a6523793a793df
#
_cell.length_a   1.000
_cell.length_b   1.000
_cell.length_c   1.000
_cell.angle_alpha   90.00
_cell.angle_beta   90.00
_cell.angle_gamma   90.00
#
_symmetry.space_group_name_H-M   'P 1'
#
loop_
_entity.id
_entity.type
_entity.pdbx_description
1 polymer ?
#
loop_
_entity_poly.entity_id
_entity_poly.type
_entity_poly.pdbx_seq_one_letter_code
_entity_poly.pdbx_strand_id
1 'polypeptide(L)'
;MLALLLLALPLFLLFNARIDDAWREALLPLLAGSFKAALYAMLVALPLGLGAAIWCARFATPGLRGLLKPVFELFEAVPAVVLGLIAALILAPWLAQRVLGLVLLLALLPLLALAAGWLWQRLAPAGWQRFWRGREIGLLLPLAALLVPLALGLGQAPLFASFAAQLQPASPWNGLVIGLMLGLATMPVIFTLAEDALFAVPADLATGAQALGATRWQALWRLVLPVAAPGIAAAVLLGFSRALGETMIVLMASGNTPLLQVSPLSGLRSVAANLALEAPDAVRGSVHYGQLLFSALLLFGLCLLLNALAEGVRARLRQRLAGS
;
A
#
# COMPACT_ATOMS: atom_id res chain seq x y z
N MET A 1 18.87 8.42 -18.29
CA MET A 1 18.10 7.22 -18.00
C MET A 1 18.48 6.04 -18.89
N LEU A 2 18.40 6.17 -20.24
CA LEU A 2 18.82 5.10 -21.16
C LEU A 2 20.29 4.68 -20.94
N ALA A 3 21.19 5.62 -20.66
CA ALA A 3 22.62 5.35 -20.41
C ALA A 3 22.85 4.54 -19.10
N LEU A 4 22.04 4.75 -18.05
CA LEU A 4 22.11 3.97 -16.82
C LEU A 4 21.58 2.55 -17.01
N LEU A 5 20.53 2.37 -17.80
CA LEU A 5 20.02 1.06 -18.19
C LEU A 5 21.01 0.30 -19.10
N LEU A 6 21.67 1.00 -20.02
CA LEU A 6 22.71 0.44 -20.89
C LEU A 6 23.98 0.05 -20.13
N LEU A 7 24.29 0.71 -19.00
CA LEU A 7 25.40 0.34 -18.11
C LEU A 7 25.01 -0.79 -17.15
N ALA A 8 23.78 -0.81 -16.65
CA ALA A 8 23.31 -1.84 -15.74
C ALA A 8 23.15 -3.21 -16.43
N LEU A 9 22.72 -3.23 -17.70
CA LEU A 9 22.50 -4.47 -18.44
C LEU A 9 23.77 -5.31 -18.65
N PRO A 10 24.93 -4.77 -19.14
CA PRO A 10 26.14 -5.55 -19.27
C PRO A 10 26.75 -5.96 -17.93
N LEU A 11 26.65 -5.11 -16.89
CA LEU A 11 27.02 -5.49 -15.54
C LEU A 11 26.16 -6.65 -15.04
N PHE A 12 24.86 -6.61 -15.26
CA PHE A 12 23.92 -7.69 -14.95
C PHE A 12 24.28 -8.99 -15.68
N LEU A 13 24.60 -8.93 -16.98
CA LEU A 13 24.97 -10.10 -17.79
C LEU A 13 26.31 -10.69 -17.37
N LEU A 14 27.30 -9.85 -17.06
CA LEU A 14 28.62 -10.27 -16.58
C LEU A 14 28.55 -10.93 -15.20
N PHE A 15 27.72 -10.41 -14.29
CA PHE A 15 27.47 -11.02 -12.99
C PHE A 15 26.68 -12.33 -13.11
N ASN A 16 25.67 -12.39 -13.99
CA ASN A 16 24.87 -13.58 -14.20
C ASN A 16 25.69 -14.79 -14.70
N ALA A 17 26.73 -14.54 -15.49
CA ALA A 17 27.65 -15.59 -15.95
C ALA A 17 28.50 -16.24 -14.84
N ARG A 18 28.62 -15.63 -13.67
CA ARG A 18 29.39 -16.11 -12.51
C ARG A 18 28.57 -16.70 -11.37
N ILE A 19 27.23 -16.75 -11.54
CA ILE A 19 26.30 -17.23 -10.50
C ILE A 19 26.00 -18.69 -10.77
N ASP A 20 26.22 -19.55 -9.78
CA ASP A 20 25.87 -20.96 -9.82
C ASP A 20 24.34 -21.18 -9.77
N ASP A 21 23.89 -22.35 -10.23
CA ASP A 21 22.47 -22.67 -10.31
C ASP A 21 21.83 -22.75 -8.91
N ALA A 22 22.57 -23.17 -7.90
CA ALA A 22 22.10 -23.22 -6.51
C ALA A 22 21.69 -21.83 -5.98
N TRP A 23 22.46 -20.78 -6.36
CA TRP A 23 22.09 -19.41 -5.97
C TRP A 23 20.88 -18.89 -6.75
N ARG A 24 20.74 -19.26 -8.02
CA ARG A 24 19.54 -18.90 -8.81
C ARG A 24 18.28 -19.46 -8.18
N GLU A 25 18.33 -20.70 -7.70
CA GLU A 25 17.23 -21.33 -6.96
C GLU A 25 16.97 -20.61 -5.62
N ALA A 26 17.99 -20.17 -4.90
CA ALA A 26 17.86 -19.42 -3.66
C ALA A 26 17.32 -17.99 -3.88
N LEU A 27 17.62 -17.35 -5.03
CA LEU A 27 17.17 -16.00 -5.35
C LEU A 27 15.67 -15.91 -5.64
N LEU A 28 15.09 -16.98 -6.20
CA LEU A 28 13.66 -17.00 -6.57
C LEU A 28 12.71 -16.79 -5.37
N PRO A 29 12.89 -17.46 -4.21
CA PRO A 29 12.10 -17.19 -3.01
C PRO A 29 12.25 -15.75 -2.48
N LEU A 30 13.45 -15.16 -2.59
CA LEU A 30 13.72 -13.78 -2.16
C LEU A 30 12.99 -12.76 -3.04
N LEU A 31 13.04 -12.95 -4.36
CA LEU A 31 12.27 -12.13 -5.30
C LEU A 31 10.77 -12.27 -5.07
N ALA A 32 10.29 -13.52 -4.99
CA ALA A 32 8.88 -13.81 -4.68
C ALA A 32 8.46 -13.16 -3.36
N GLY A 33 9.31 -13.21 -2.33
CA GLY A 33 9.10 -12.55 -1.04
C GLY A 33 8.99 -11.04 -1.15
N SER A 34 9.86 -10.39 -1.97
CA SER A 34 9.79 -8.95 -2.23
C SER A 34 8.47 -8.55 -2.92
N PHE A 35 8.09 -9.28 -3.98
CA PHE A 35 6.82 -9.05 -4.67
C PHE A 35 5.62 -9.32 -3.76
N LYS A 36 5.65 -10.39 -2.98
CA LYS A 36 4.62 -10.74 -2.01
C LYS A 36 4.42 -9.64 -0.96
N ALA A 37 5.51 -9.13 -0.37
CA ALA A 37 5.47 -8.03 0.58
C ALA A 37 4.85 -6.77 -0.04
N ALA A 38 5.31 -6.38 -1.23
CA ALA A 38 4.80 -5.23 -1.95
C ALA A 38 3.33 -5.38 -2.34
N LEU A 39 2.90 -6.55 -2.84
CA LEU A 39 1.50 -6.80 -3.20
C LEU A 39 0.59 -6.72 -1.98
N TYR A 40 0.97 -7.32 -0.84
CA TYR A 40 0.16 -7.24 0.38
C TYR A 40 0.10 -5.82 0.94
N ALA A 41 1.19 -5.07 0.87
CA ALA A 41 1.19 -3.65 1.21
C ALA A 41 0.24 -2.85 0.32
N MET A 42 0.23 -3.11 -1.00
CA MET A 42 -0.64 -2.42 -1.93
C MET A 42 -2.13 -2.74 -1.72
N LEU A 43 -2.47 -3.96 -1.27
CA LEU A 43 -3.87 -4.30 -0.91
C LEU A 43 -4.42 -3.40 0.21
N VAL A 44 -3.57 -2.89 1.08
CA VAL A 44 -3.95 -1.96 2.16
C VAL A 44 -3.77 -0.50 1.71
N ALA A 45 -2.62 -0.18 1.13
CA ALA A 45 -2.25 1.18 0.76
C ALA A 45 -3.14 1.79 -0.34
N LEU A 46 -3.54 0.98 -1.35
CA LEU A 46 -4.37 1.49 -2.45
C LEU A 46 -5.77 1.92 -2.00
N PRO A 47 -6.59 1.08 -1.35
CA PRO A 47 -7.92 1.51 -0.96
C PRO A 47 -7.89 2.66 0.03
N LEU A 48 -6.95 2.68 0.97
CA LEU A 48 -6.84 3.75 1.96
C LEU A 48 -6.28 5.03 1.33
N GLY A 49 -5.16 4.95 0.61
CA GLY A 49 -4.49 6.11 0.02
C GLY A 49 -5.30 6.75 -1.10
N LEU A 50 -5.80 5.95 -2.07
CA LEU A 50 -6.64 6.47 -3.16
C LEU A 50 -8.01 6.94 -2.66
N GLY A 51 -8.63 6.19 -1.74
CA GLY A 51 -9.90 6.59 -1.14
C GLY A 51 -9.79 7.93 -0.42
N ALA A 52 -8.75 8.11 0.40
CA ALA A 52 -8.46 9.36 1.07
C ALA A 52 -8.16 10.50 0.08
N ALA A 53 -7.36 10.25 -0.97
CA ALA A 53 -7.02 11.23 -2.00
C ALA A 53 -8.28 11.70 -2.77
N ILE A 54 -9.11 10.78 -3.21
CA ILE A 54 -10.36 11.09 -3.91
C ILE A 54 -11.30 11.90 -3.01
N TRP A 55 -11.47 11.45 -1.77
CA TRP A 55 -12.33 12.14 -0.83
C TRP A 55 -11.81 13.54 -0.51
N CYS A 56 -10.50 13.67 -0.23
CA CYS A 56 -9.83 14.93 0.08
C CYS A 56 -9.93 15.93 -1.09
N ALA A 57 -9.67 15.44 -2.32
CA ALA A 57 -9.67 16.28 -3.51
C ALA A 57 -11.05 16.77 -3.94
N ARG A 58 -12.13 16.02 -3.69
CA ARG A 58 -13.43 16.29 -4.33
C ARG A 58 -14.61 16.48 -3.37
N PHE A 59 -14.49 16.02 -2.13
CA PHE A 59 -15.59 16.03 -1.16
C PHE A 59 -15.27 16.79 0.13
N ALA A 60 -14.02 16.83 0.56
CA ALA A 60 -13.61 17.49 1.79
C ALA A 60 -13.78 19.01 1.74
N THR A 61 -14.10 19.59 2.90
CA THR A 61 -14.10 21.05 3.06
C THR A 61 -12.66 21.57 3.06
N PRO A 62 -12.40 22.84 2.60
CA PRO A 62 -11.05 23.38 2.54
C PRO A 62 -10.29 23.33 3.87
N GLY A 63 -10.98 23.60 4.99
CA GLY A 63 -10.35 23.55 6.33
C GLY A 63 -9.94 22.13 6.73
N LEU A 64 -10.76 21.11 6.44
CA LEU A 64 -10.45 19.73 6.76
C LEU A 64 -9.31 19.19 5.87
N ARG A 65 -9.28 19.60 4.60
CA ARG A 65 -8.19 19.28 3.70
C ARG A 65 -6.86 19.85 4.19
N GLY A 66 -6.84 21.13 4.61
CA GLY A 66 -5.65 21.77 5.17
C GLY A 66 -5.12 21.09 6.45
N LEU A 67 -5.95 20.33 7.15
CA LEU A 67 -5.54 19.52 8.31
C LEU A 67 -5.03 18.13 7.89
N LEU A 68 -5.70 17.47 6.95
CA LEU A 68 -5.37 16.08 6.58
C LEU A 68 -4.05 15.97 5.82
N LYS A 69 -3.76 16.88 4.89
CA LYS A 69 -2.52 16.82 4.10
C LYS A 69 -1.28 16.80 4.98
N PRO A 70 -1.09 17.73 5.95
CA PRO A 70 0.03 17.67 6.89
C PRO A 70 0.07 16.39 7.74
N VAL A 71 -1.09 15.81 8.10
CA VAL A 71 -1.13 14.54 8.85
C VAL A 71 -0.53 13.40 8.05
N PHE A 72 -0.85 13.29 6.75
CA PHE A 72 -0.25 12.29 5.87
C PHE A 72 1.25 12.52 5.66
N GLU A 73 1.67 13.79 5.50
CA GLU A 73 3.10 14.16 5.39
C GLU A 73 3.89 13.81 6.66
N LEU A 74 3.31 14.03 7.85
CA LEU A 74 3.90 13.62 9.13
C LEU A 74 4.03 12.08 9.24
N PHE A 75 3.04 11.34 8.73
CA PHE A 75 3.11 9.87 8.70
C PHE A 75 4.26 9.36 7.81
N GLU A 76 4.56 10.06 6.72
CA GLU A 76 5.69 9.74 5.85
C GLU A 76 7.05 9.98 6.53
N ALA A 77 7.11 10.94 7.46
CA ALA A 77 8.31 11.26 8.22
C ALA A 77 8.64 10.24 9.33
N VAL A 78 7.71 9.32 9.67
CA VAL A 78 7.96 8.30 10.70
C VAL A 78 9.06 7.32 10.23
N PRO A 79 10.13 7.11 11.02
CA PRO A 79 11.20 6.20 10.64
C PRO A 79 10.69 4.76 10.43
N ALA A 80 11.03 4.13 9.32
CA ALA A 80 10.62 2.76 8.99
C ALA A 80 11.03 1.73 10.06
N VAL A 81 12.17 1.95 10.74
CA VAL A 81 12.63 1.12 11.86
C VAL A 81 11.61 1.12 13.01
N VAL A 82 11.05 2.29 13.34
CA VAL A 82 10.05 2.41 14.40
C VAL A 82 8.78 1.65 14.03
N LEU A 83 8.33 1.79 12.78
CA LEU A 83 7.19 1.03 12.26
C LEU A 83 7.46 -0.48 12.27
N GLY A 84 8.66 -0.90 11.89
CA GLY A 84 9.08 -2.30 11.93
C GLY A 84 9.09 -2.86 13.37
N LEU A 85 9.56 -2.07 14.34
CA LEU A 85 9.56 -2.45 15.74
C LEU A 85 8.14 -2.60 16.30
N ILE A 86 7.27 -1.65 16.01
CA ILE A 86 5.84 -1.71 16.39
C ILE A 86 5.17 -2.93 15.73
N ALA A 87 5.49 -3.19 14.46
CA ALA A 87 4.97 -4.35 13.75
C ALA A 87 5.40 -5.66 14.42
N ALA A 88 6.68 -5.79 14.76
CA ALA A 88 7.24 -7.02 15.32
C ALA A 88 6.82 -7.29 16.76
N LEU A 89 6.83 -6.26 17.62
CA LEU A 89 6.64 -6.43 19.07
C LEU A 89 5.18 -6.29 19.50
N ILE A 90 4.39 -5.48 18.80
CA ILE A 90 3.01 -5.19 19.19
C ILE A 90 2.02 -5.81 18.22
N LEU A 91 2.13 -5.48 16.92
CA LEU A 91 1.13 -5.87 15.94
C LEU A 91 1.15 -7.38 15.66
N ALA A 92 2.33 -7.99 15.49
CA ALA A 92 2.45 -9.40 15.16
C ALA A 92 1.85 -10.33 16.22
N PRO A 93 2.21 -10.26 17.53
CA PRO A 93 1.62 -11.12 18.55
C PRO A 93 0.13 -10.83 18.78
N TRP A 94 -0.27 -9.56 18.67
CA TRP A 94 -1.66 -9.16 18.80
C TRP A 94 -2.54 -9.71 17.67
N LEU A 95 -2.05 -9.63 16.44
CA LEU A 95 -2.77 -10.03 15.24
C LEU A 95 -2.85 -11.55 15.10
N ALA A 96 -1.80 -12.28 15.51
CA ALA A 96 -1.76 -13.74 15.42
C ALA A 96 -2.99 -14.42 16.06
N GLN A 97 -3.53 -13.83 17.11
CA GLN A 97 -4.71 -14.33 17.82
C GLN A 97 -6.03 -13.79 17.25
N ARG A 98 -6.00 -12.87 16.27
CA ARG A 98 -7.19 -12.12 15.81
C ARG A 98 -7.39 -12.12 14.31
N VAL A 99 -6.74 -13.05 13.60
CA VAL A 99 -6.81 -13.12 12.12
C VAL A 99 -8.25 -13.25 11.64
N LEU A 100 -9.05 -14.14 12.26
CA LEU A 100 -10.45 -14.28 11.89
C LEU A 100 -11.25 -12.99 12.13
N GLY A 101 -11.02 -12.30 13.24
CA GLY A 101 -11.65 -11.01 13.52
C GLY A 101 -11.31 -9.94 12.48
N LEU A 102 -10.06 -9.90 11.99
CA LEU A 102 -9.66 -9.03 10.90
C LEU A 102 -10.36 -9.39 9.58
N VAL A 103 -10.47 -10.67 9.24
CA VAL A 103 -11.20 -11.13 8.04
C VAL A 103 -12.67 -10.71 8.13
N LEU A 104 -13.30 -10.91 9.28
CA LEU A 104 -14.66 -10.45 9.53
C LEU A 104 -14.80 -8.93 9.42
N LEU A 105 -13.85 -8.17 9.97
CA LEU A 105 -13.83 -6.72 9.85
C LEU A 105 -13.77 -6.27 8.38
N LEU A 106 -12.86 -6.83 7.60
CA LEU A 106 -12.72 -6.51 6.17
C LEU A 106 -13.97 -6.86 5.35
N ALA A 107 -14.64 -7.96 5.68
CA ALA A 107 -15.87 -8.38 5.02
C ALA A 107 -17.09 -7.53 5.45
N LEU A 108 -17.22 -7.24 6.73
CA LEU A 108 -18.37 -6.53 7.29
C LEU A 108 -18.30 -5.02 7.12
N LEU A 109 -17.09 -4.42 7.15
CA LEU A 109 -16.90 -2.97 7.10
C LEU A 109 -17.58 -2.31 5.87
N PRO A 110 -17.39 -2.77 4.62
CA PRO A 110 -18.06 -2.19 3.47
C PRO A 110 -19.58 -2.38 3.52
N LEU A 111 -20.04 -3.54 3.96
CA LEU A 111 -21.49 -3.82 4.08
C LEU A 111 -22.16 -2.92 5.11
N LEU A 112 -21.53 -2.77 6.26
CA LEU A 112 -22.05 -1.94 7.34
C LEU A 112 -21.90 -0.45 7.06
N ALA A 113 -20.85 -0.03 6.35
CA ALA A 113 -20.73 1.34 5.87
C ALA A 113 -21.83 1.70 4.86
N LEU A 114 -22.15 0.79 3.94
CA LEU A 114 -23.28 0.97 3.01
C LEU A 114 -24.61 1.00 3.75
N ALA A 115 -24.83 0.08 4.69
CA ALA A 115 -26.06 0.04 5.51
C ALA A 115 -26.21 1.30 6.37
N ALA A 116 -25.12 1.75 7.01
CA ALA A 116 -25.11 2.98 7.80
C ALA A 116 -25.38 4.22 6.95
N GLY A 117 -24.79 4.30 5.75
CA GLY A 117 -25.04 5.38 4.80
C GLY A 117 -26.50 5.42 4.33
N TRP A 118 -27.07 4.26 4.03
CA TRP A 118 -28.47 4.13 3.66
C TRP A 118 -29.42 4.51 4.80
N LEU A 119 -29.12 4.03 6.02
CA LEU A 119 -29.91 4.33 7.23
C LEU A 119 -29.83 5.82 7.57
N TRP A 120 -28.65 6.42 7.45
CA TRP A 120 -28.43 7.86 7.62
C TRP A 120 -29.30 8.69 6.67
N GLN A 121 -29.35 8.31 5.39
CA GLN A 121 -30.17 9.03 4.42
C GLN A 121 -31.68 8.94 4.72
N ARG A 122 -32.13 7.84 5.33
CA ARG A 122 -33.52 7.64 5.66
C ARG A 122 -33.94 8.23 6.99
N LEU A 123 -33.09 8.16 8.01
CA LEU A 123 -33.46 8.49 9.38
C LEU A 123 -32.95 9.85 9.85
N ALA A 124 -31.86 10.36 9.28
CA ALA A 124 -31.31 11.62 9.75
C ALA A 124 -32.17 12.83 9.33
N PRO A 125 -32.49 13.74 10.27
CA PRO A 125 -33.17 14.98 9.96
C PRO A 125 -32.43 15.83 8.93
N ALA A 126 -33.15 16.57 8.09
CA ALA A 126 -32.55 17.38 7.02
C ALA A 126 -31.54 18.41 7.52
N GLY A 127 -31.69 18.94 8.74
CA GLY A 127 -30.75 19.83 9.39
C GLY A 127 -29.40 19.14 9.67
N TRP A 128 -29.44 17.91 10.17
CA TRP A 128 -28.24 17.12 10.44
C TRP A 128 -27.52 16.70 9.15
N GLN A 129 -28.27 16.31 8.12
CA GLN A 129 -27.69 15.99 6.81
C GLN A 129 -26.94 17.20 6.20
N ARG A 130 -27.49 18.43 6.38
CA ARG A 130 -26.81 19.66 5.92
C ARG A 130 -25.57 19.97 6.72
N PHE A 131 -25.58 19.81 8.05
CA PHE A 131 -24.45 20.07 8.92
C PHE A 131 -23.25 19.15 8.63
N TRP A 132 -23.53 17.85 8.37
CA TRP A 132 -22.50 16.84 8.10
C TRP A 132 -22.06 16.79 6.63
N ARG A 133 -22.66 17.55 5.74
CA ARG A 133 -22.28 17.58 4.33
C ARG A 133 -20.83 18.04 4.16
N GLY A 134 -19.98 17.18 3.57
CA GLY A 134 -18.52 17.39 3.44
C GLY A 134 -17.70 17.04 4.69
N ARG A 135 -18.35 16.54 5.75
CA ARG A 135 -17.74 16.05 6.99
C ARG A 135 -18.13 14.61 7.31
N GLU A 136 -18.63 13.91 6.32
CA GLU A 136 -19.21 12.56 6.47
C GLU A 136 -18.21 11.55 7.04
N ILE A 137 -16.91 11.78 6.85
CA ILE A 137 -15.84 10.94 7.42
C ILE A 137 -15.91 10.92 8.96
N GLY A 138 -16.39 11.99 9.59
CA GLY A 138 -16.62 12.05 11.03
C GLY A 138 -17.67 11.08 11.53
N LEU A 139 -18.60 10.63 10.66
CA LEU A 139 -19.59 9.60 10.98
C LEU A 139 -19.01 8.18 10.90
N LEU A 140 -17.94 8.00 10.12
CA LEU A 140 -17.24 6.71 10.04
C LEU A 140 -16.45 6.41 11.31
N LEU A 141 -16.01 7.43 12.06
CA LEU A 141 -15.26 7.23 13.31
C LEU A 141 -16.07 6.48 14.38
N PRO A 142 -17.28 6.92 14.78
CA PRO A 142 -18.09 6.17 15.76
C PRO A 142 -18.51 4.81 15.22
N LEU A 143 -18.75 4.68 13.91
CA LEU A 143 -19.05 3.41 13.27
C LEU A 143 -17.84 2.46 13.38
N ALA A 144 -16.65 2.91 13.05
CA ALA A 144 -15.42 2.12 13.19
C ALA A 144 -15.14 1.76 14.66
N ALA A 145 -15.33 2.69 15.58
CA ALA A 145 -15.17 2.47 17.02
C ALA A 145 -16.10 1.37 17.57
N LEU A 146 -17.27 1.19 16.96
CA LEU A 146 -18.20 0.11 17.30
C LEU A 146 -17.85 -1.20 16.58
N LEU A 147 -17.55 -1.12 15.28
CA LEU A 147 -17.38 -2.31 14.43
C LEU A 147 -16.06 -3.03 14.66
N VAL A 148 -14.97 -2.30 14.94
CA VAL A 148 -13.66 -2.91 15.17
C VAL A 148 -13.69 -3.87 16.37
N PRO A 149 -14.09 -3.44 17.60
CA PRO A 149 -14.15 -4.35 18.74
C PRO A 149 -15.20 -5.45 18.54
N LEU A 150 -16.33 -5.19 17.87
CA LEU A 150 -17.34 -6.19 17.58
C LEU A 150 -16.78 -7.29 16.68
N ALA A 151 -16.17 -6.96 15.55
CA ALA A 151 -15.60 -7.93 14.61
C ALA A 151 -14.46 -8.74 15.25
N LEU A 152 -13.57 -8.07 16.00
CA LEU A 152 -12.48 -8.71 16.72
C LEU A 152 -12.99 -9.63 17.83
N GLY A 153 -14.03 -9.24 18.55
CA GLY A 153 -14.69 -10.05 19.58
C GLY A 153 -15.43 -11.27 19.00
N LEU A 154 -16.15 -11.08 17.89
CA LEU A 154 -16.80 -12.19 17.18
C LEU A 154 -15.79 -13.22 16.70
N GLY A 155 -14.62 -12.76 16.19
CA GLY A 155 -13.55 -13.66 15.75
C GLY A 155 -12.95 -14.53 16.87
N GLN A 156 -13.16 -14.18 18.14
CA GLN A 156 -12.73 -14.94 19.31
C GLN A 156 -13.88 -15.74 19.97
N ALA A 157 -15.10 -15.59 19.45
CA ALA A 157 -16.24 -16.29 20.03
C ALA A 157 -16.12 -17.83 19.88
N PRO A 158 -16.54 -18.61 20.88
CA PRO A 158 -16.44 -20.08 20.85
C PRO A 158 -17.12 -20.72 19.63
N LEU A 159 -18.17 -20.06 19.10
CA LEU A 159 -18.86 -20.50 17.90
C LEU A 159 -17.94 -20.59 16.66
N PHE A 160 -16.92 -19.76 16.58
CA PHE A 160 -15.98 -19.69 15.46
C PHE A 160 -14.60 -20.30 15.78
N ALA A 161 -14.45 -21.00 16.92
CA ALA A 161 -13.16 -21.53 17.37
C ALA A 161 -12.49 -22.46 16.35
N SER A 162 -13.25 -23.32 15.66
CA SER A 162 -12.74 -24.23 14.62
C SER A 162 -12.23 -23.45 13.39
N PHE A 163 -12.92 -22.41 12.97
CA PHE A 163 -12.48 -21.53 11.89
C PHE A 163 -11.26 -20.69 12.31
N ALA A 164 -11.25 -20.17 13.52
CA ALA A 164 -10.14 -19.42 14.06
C ALA A 164 -8.85 -20.27 14.11
N ALA A 165 -8.97 -21.55 14.51
CA ALA A 165 -7.84 -22.48 14.54
C ALA A 165 -7.23 -22.73 13.15
N GLN A 166 -8.05 -22.82 12.09
CA GLN A 166 -7.58 -22.99 10.71
C GLN A 166 -6.86 -21.76 10.15
N LEU A 167 -7.17 -20.57 10.67
CA LEU A 167 -6.58 -19.31 10.25
C LEU A 167 -5.42 -18.85 11.15
N GLN A 168 -5.04 -19.67 12.15
CA GLN A 168 -3.88 -19.31 12.97
C GLN A 168 -2.59 -19.44 12.16
N PRO A 169 -1.76 -18.37 12.13
CA PRO A 169 -0.48 -18.44 11.46
C PRO A 169 0.50 -19.32 12.27
N ALA A 170 1.36 -20.05 11.57
CA ALA A 170 2.41 -20.85 12.19
C ALA A 170 3.44 -19.98 12.96
N SER A 171 3.56 -18.71 12.58
CA SER A 171 4.42 -17.70 13.23
C SER A 171 3.68 -16.38 13.36
N PRO A 172 3.85 -15.63 14.45
CA PRO A 172 3.31 -14.28 14.56
C PRO A 172 3.81 -13.35 13.46
N TRP A 173 5.06 -13.51 13.05
CA TRP A 173 5.70 -12.74 11.99
C TRP A 173 5.40 -13.34 10.62
N ASN A 174 4.59 -12.68 9.83
CA ASN A 174 4.06 -13.20 8.57
C ASN A 174 3.71 -12.09 7.58
N GLY A 175 3.32 -12.50 6.37
CA GLY A 175 2.96 -11.57 5.29
C GLY A 175 1.77 -10.66 5.60
N LEU A 176 0.85 -11.06 6.46
CA LEU A 176 -0.30 -10.23 6.86
C LEU A 176 0.15 -9.01 7.68
N VAL A 177 1.05 -9.22 8.67
CA VAL A 177 1.62 -8.15 9.49
C VAL A 177 2.38 -7.16 8.62
N ILE A 178 3.19 -7.69 7.68
CA ILE A 178 3.92 -6.85 6.71
C ILE A 178 2.94 -6.08 5.84
N GLY A 179 1.96 -6.74 5.26
CA GLY A 179 0.96 -6.10 4.40
C GLY A 179 0.27 -4.92 5.08
N LEU A 180 -0.11 -5.08 6.35
CA LEU A 180 -0.73 -4.00 7.13
C LEU A 180 0.25 -2.86 7.42
N MET A 181 1.42 -3.16 7.98
CA MET A 181 2.35 -2.11 8.43
C MET A 181 3.03 -1.42 7.25
N LEU A 182 3.52 -2.18 6.28
CA LEU A 182 4.12 -1.63 5.06
C LEU A 182 3.08 -0.90 4.21
N GLY A 183 1.84 -1.39 4.19
CA GLY A 183 0.72 -0.70 3.54
C GLY A 183 0.42 0.65 4.16
N LEU A 184 0.38 0.75 5.49
CA LEU A 184 0.24 2.01 6.21
C LEU A 184 1.43 2.96 5.95
N ALA A 185 2.65 2.44 5.90
CA ALA A 185 3.85 3.23 5.61
C ALA A 185 3.90 3.74 4.15
N THR A 186 3.28 3.02 3.20
CA THR A 186 3.26 3.38 1.78
C THR A 186 2.06 4.26 1.42
N MET A 187 0.98 4.19 2.20
CA MET A 187 -0.27 4.91 1.98
C MET A 187 -0.08 6.43 1.79
N PRO A 188 0.75 7.16 2.57
CA PRO A 188 0.92 8.61 2.42
C PRO A 188 1.47 9.00 1.05
N VAL A 189 2.42 8.24 0.51
CA VAL A 189 3.00 8.49 -0.82
C VAL A 189 1.92 8.36 -1.91
N ILE A 190 1.11 7.30 -1.84
CA ILE A 190 0.02 7.09 -2.80
C ILE A 190 -1.02 8.20 -2.66
N PHE A 191 -1.36 8.59 -1.42
CA PHE A 191 -2.29 9.69 -1.15
C PHE A 191 -1.82 10.99 -1.79
N THR A 192 -0.60 11.43 -1.47
CA THR A 192 -0.06 12.73 -1.94
C THR A 192 -0.01 12.78 -3.47
N LEU A 193 0.56 11.75 -4.11
CA LEU A 193 0.69 11.73 -5.56
C LEU A 193 -0.65 11.59 -6.30
N ALA A 194 -1.60 10.82 -5.74
CA ALA A 194 -2.94 10.69 -6.31
C ALA A 194 -3.76 11.98 -6.10
N GLU A 195 -3.64 12.63 -4.94
CA GLU A 195 -4.27 13.92 -4.68
C GLU A 195 -3.78 14.97 -5.68
N ASP A 196 -2.47 15.10 -5.89
CA ASP A 196 -1.87 16.02 -6.85
C ASP A 196 -2.37 15.76 -8.28
N ALA A 197 -2.49 14.47 -8.68
CA ALA A 197 -3.03 14.09 -9.97
C ALA A 197 -4.51 14.48 -10.14
N LEU A 198 -5.31 14.35 -9.09
CA LEU A 198 -6.71 14.76 -9.08
C LEU A 198 -6.88 16.28 -9.13
N PHE A 199 -5.96 17.03 -8.50
CA PHE A 199 -5.97 18.49 -8.55
C PHE A 199 -5.49 19.06 -9.88
N ALA A 200 -4.61 18.36 -10.58
CA ALA A 200 -4.17 18.76 -11.92
C ALA A 200 -5.31 18.78 -12.95
N VAL A 201 -6.44 18.11 -12.67
CA VAL A 201 -7.64 18.13 -13.54
C VAL A 201 -8.36 19.49 -13.41
N PRO A 202 -8.55 20.23 -14.52
CA PRO A 202 -9.22 21.53 -14.49
C PRO A 202 -10.60 21.48 -13.82
N ALA A 203 -10.89 22.42 -12.93
CA ALA A 203 -12.14 22.47 -12.17
C ALA A 203 -13.36 22.64 -13.08
N ASP A 204 -13.19 23.33 -14.22
CA ASP A 204 -14.24 23.63 -15.19
C ASP A 204 -14.84 22.36 -15.82
N LEU A 205 -14.07 21.28 -15.95
CA LEU A 205 -14.59 20.00 -16.43
C LEU A 205 -15.65 19.43 -15.49
N ALA A 206 -15.42 19.49 -14.19
CA ALA A 206 -16.36 18.97 -13.20
C ALA A 206 -17.57 19.90 -13.02
N THR A 207 -17.35 21.23 -13.00
CA THR A 207 -18.43 22.21 -12.85
C THR A 207 -19.30 22.29 -14.10
N GLY A 208 -18.72 22.21 -15.29
CA GLY A 208 -19.43 22.13 -16.57
C GLY A 208 -20.36 20.90 -16.65
N ALA A 209 -19.86 19.73 -16.23
CA ALA A 209 -20.69 18.52 -16.18
C ALA A 209 -21.85 18.66 -15.18
N GLN A 210 -21.63 19.29 -14.03
CA GLN A 210 -22.68 19.55 -13.04
C GLN A 210 -23.70 20.56 -13.55
N ALA A 211 -23.29 21.56 -14.32
CA ALA A 211 -24.20 22.50 -14.97
C ALA A 211 -25.14 21.81 -15.99
N LEU A 212 -24.66 20.72 -16.62
CA LEU A 212 -25.46 19.86 -17.49
C LEU A 212 -26.31 18.81 -16.73
N GLY A 213 -26.37 18.89 -15.39
CA GLY A 213 -27.20 18.02 -14.54
C GLY A 213 -26.49 16.77 -14.00
N ALA A 214 -25.20 16.59 -14.21
CA ALA A 214 -24.47 15.47 -13.61
C ALA A 214 -24.32 15.64 -12.09
N THR A 215 -24.45 14.56 -11.35
CA THR A 215 -24.11 14.54 -9.91
C THR A 215 -22.59 14.63 -9.73
N ARG A 216 -22.14 15.06 -8.54
CA ARG A 216 -20.70 15.10 -8.19
C ARG A 216 -20.01 13.74 -8.40
N TRP A 217 -20.72 12.66 -8.08
CA TRP A 217 -20.24 11.29 -8.25
C TRP A 217 -20.10 10.90 -9.73
N GLN A 218 -21.08 11.26 -10.57
CA GLN A 218 -21.02 11.04 -12.01
C GLN A 218 -19.87 11.84 -12.67
N ALA A 219 -19.70 13.11 -12.29
CA ALA A 219 -18.60 13.93 -12.77
C ALA A 219 -17.24 13.34 -12.35
N LEU A 220 -17.10 12.83 -11.11
CA LEU A 220 -15.90 12.17 -10.64
C LEU A 220 -15.56 10.93 -11.49
N TRP A 221 -16.48 9.98 -11.61
CA TRP A 221 -16.20 8.69 -12.26
C TRP A 221 -16.06 8.78 -13.77
N ARG A 222 -16.85 9.64 -14.43
CA ARG A 222 -16.91 9.72 -15.90
C ARG A 222 -15.93 10.73 -16.49
N LEU A 223 -15.47 11.71 -15.73
CA LEU A 223 -14.60 12.78 -16.23
C LEU A 223 -13.30 12.89 -15.44
N VAL A 224 -13.36 13.11 -14.14
CA VAL A 224 -12.18 13.43 -13.33
C VAL A 224 -11.22 12.24 -13.24
N LEU A 225 -11.72 11.06 -12.86
CA LEU A 225 -10.88 9.87 -12.72
C LEU A 225 -10.25 9.41 -14.03
N PRO A 226 -10.94 9.34 -15.18
CA PRO A 226 -10.30 9.01 -16.45
C PRO A 226 -9.22 10.01 -16.86
N VAL A 227 -9.40 11.30 -16.62
CA VAL A 227 -8.38 12.33 -16.90
C VAL A 227 -7.19 12.20 -15.93
N ALA A 228 -7.43 11.96 -14.65
CA ALA A 228 -6.39 11.78 -13.63
C ALA A 228 -5.72 10.38 -13.69
N ALA A 229 -6.31 9.40 -14.39
CA ALA A 229 -5.87 8.00 -14.38
C ALA A 229 -4.36 7.80 -14.63
N PRO A 230 -3.69 8.49 -15.57
CA PRO A 230 -2.25 8.33 -15.75
C PRO A 230 -1.44 8.80 -14.53
N GLY A 231 -1.88 9.87 -13.86
CA GLY A 231 -1.23 10.36 -12.63
C GLY A 231 -1.46 9.40 -11.45
N ILE A 232 -2.67 8.87 -11.32
CA ILE A 232 -3.00 7.83 -10.32
C ILE A 232 -2.18 6.56 -10.59
N ALA A 233 -2.06 6.13 -11.85
CA ALA A 233 -1.23 4.97 -12.20
C ALA A 233 0.25 5.19 -11.84
N ALA A 234 0.77 6.39 -12.05
CA ALA A 234 2.12 6.74 -11.62
C ALA A 234 2.27 6.70 -10.09
N ALA A 235 1.27 7.17 -9.33
CA ALA A 235 1.25 7.08 -7.86
C ALA A 235 1.29 5.61 -7.38
N VAL A 236 0.52 4.75 -8.03
CA VAL A 236 0.51 3.29 -7.75
C VAL A 236 1.87 2.66 -8.02
N LEU A 237 2.48 2.94 -9.17
CA LEU A 237 3.80 2.41 -9.53
C LEU A 237 4.90 2.87 -8.56
N LEU A 238 4.89 4.16 -8.16
CA LEU A 238 5.85 4.69 -7.20
C LEU A 238 5.65 4.10 -5.80
N GLY A 239 4.40 3.95 -5.36
CA GLY A 239 4.09 3.26 -4.11
C GLY A 239 4.55 1.81 -4.11
N PHE A 240 4.32 1.09 -5.21
CA PHE A 240 4.77 -0.30 -5.38
C PHE A 240 6.30 -0.40 -5.38
N SER A 241 7.00 0.49 -6.10
CA SER A 241 8.47 0.55 -6.10
C SER A 241 9.05 0.81 -4.70
N ARG A 242 8.42 1.73 -3.93
CA ARG A 242 8.80 2.00 -2.54
C ARG A 242 8.62 0.76 -1.66
N ALA A 243 7.47 0.06 -1.78
CA ALA A 243 7.19 -1.14 -1.01
C ALA A 243 8.16 -2.30 -1.34
N LEU A 244 8.59 -2.43 -2.61
CA LEU A 244 9.59 -3.41 -3.03
C LEU A 244 10.97 -3.18 -2.39
N GLY A 245 11.36 -1.91 -2.25
CA GLY A 245 12.65 -1.52 -1.69
C GLY A 245 12.68 -1.47 -0.15
N GLU A 246 11.51 -1.69 0.52
CA GLU A 246 11.45 -1.58 1.98
C GLU A 246 12.22 -2.69 2.67
N THR A 247 13.13 -2.27 3.54
CA THR A 247 14.06 -3.17 4.23
C THR A 247 13.65 -3.42 5.67
N MET A 248 13.46 -2.35 6.46
CA MET A 248 13.40 -2.46 7.92
C MET A 248 12.09 -3.06 8.42
N ILE A 249 10.95 -2.68 7.84
CA ILE A 249 9.66 -3.26 8.23
C ILE A 249 9.64 -4.75 7.90
N VAL A 250 10.13 -5.13 6.70
CA VAL A 250 10.19 -6.53 6.28
C VAL A 250 11.17 -7.31 7.14
N LEU A 251 12.38 -6.78 7.39
CA LEU A 251 13.40 -7.41 8.20
C LEU A 251 12.89 -7.78 9.60
N MET A 252 12.15 -6.87 10.25
CA MET A 252 11.71 -7.03 11.64
C MET A 252 10.43 -7.87 11.78
N ALA A 253 9.51 -7.82 10.81
CA ALA A 253 8.16 -8.35 10.96
C ALA A 253 7.83 -9.55 10.05
N SER A 254 8.78 -10.06 9.24
CA SER A 254 8.52 -11.11 8.26
C SER A 254 8.78 -12.55 8.75
N GLY A 255 9.49 -12.70 9.85
CA GLY A 255 10.03 -14.00 10.26
C GLY A 255 11.20 -14.49 9.41
N ASN A 256 11.64 -13.72 8.42
CA ASN A 256 12.84 -13.94 7.58
C ASN A 256 12.97 -15.35 6.98
N THR A 257 11.86 -15.98 6.62
CA THR A 257 11.82 -17.33 6.04
C THR A 257 11.61 -17.24 4.52
N PRO A 258 12.58 -17.69 3.69
CA PRO A 258 12.47 -17.61 2.23
C PRO A 258 11.55 -18.72 1.69
N LEU A 259 10.22 -18.54 1.80
CA LEU A 259 9.22 -19.50 1.37
C LEU A 259 8.52 -19.03 0.09
N LEU A 260 8.34 -19.95 -0.87
CA LEU A 260 7.56 -19.74 -2.10
C LEU A 260 6.05 -19.87 -1.91
N GLN A 261 5.56 -19.81 -0.69
CA GLN A 261 4.13 -19.92 -0.39
C GLN A 261 3.42 -18.59 -0.63
N VAL A 262 2.25 -18.62 -1.28
CA VAL A 262 1.43 -17.42 -1.55
C VAL A 262 0.60 -17.01 -0.33
N SER A 263 0.46 -17.85 0.70
CA SER A 263 -0.35 -17.53 1.87
C SER A 263 0.13 -16.25 2.58
N PRO A 264 -0.77 -15.30 2.92
CA PRO A 264 -0.42 -14.13 3.72
C PRO A 264 -0.05 -14.49 5.18
N LEU A 265 -0.43 -15.68 5.64
CA LEU A 265 -0.13 -16.17 6.99
C LEU A 265 1.24 -16.86 7.09
N SER A 266 1.94 -17.06 5.97
CA SER A 266 3.30 -17.58 5.97
C SER A 266 4.33 -16.45 6.09
N GLY A 267 5.52 -16.77 6.66
CA GLY A 267 6.67 -15.89 6.64
C GLY A 267 7.16 -15.62 5.21
N LEU A 268 7.99 -14.63 5.07
CA LEU A 268 8.68 -14.32 3.82
C LEU A 268 10.06 -13.69 4.10
N ARG A 269 10.90 -13.64 3.08
CA ARG A 269 12.17 -12.91 3.11
C ARG A 269 12.29 -12.11 1.83
N SER A 270 12.48 -10.80 1.90
CA SER A 270 12.70 -9.97 0.72
C SER A 270 14.18 -9.90 0.37
N VAL A 271 14.50 -9.53 -0.87
CA VAL A 271 15.89 -9.26 -1.31
C VAL A 271 16.51 -8.17 -0.44
N ALA A 272 15.81 -7.08 -0.16
CA ALA A 272 16.30 -5.99 0.67
C ALA A 272 16.61 -6.44 2.11
N ALA A 273 15.72 -7.23 2.73
CA ALA A 273 15.92 -7.80 4.06
C ALA A 273 17.08 -8.79 4.07
N ASN A 274 17.22 -9.62 3.02
CA ASN A 274 18.34 -10.55 2.87
C ASN A 274 19.67 -9.83 2.82
N LEU A 275 19.77 -8.75 2.03
CA LEU A 275 20.98 -7.93 1.95
C LEU A 275 21.34 -7.33 3.31
N ALA A 276 20.36 -6.80 4.05
CA ALA A 276 20.63 -6.23 5.36
C ALA A 276 21.10 -7.24 6.39
N LEU A 277 20.65 -8.51 6.29
CA LEU A 277 21.07 -9.60 7.19
C LEU A 277 22.46 -10.16 6.86
N GLU A 278 22.75 -10.38 5.57
CA GLU A 278 23.93 -11.16 5.16
C GLU A 278 25.12 -10.30 4.74
N ALA A 279 24.88 -9.04 4.30
CA ALA A 279 25.97 -8.19 3.84
C ALA A 279 27.03 -7.85 4.93
N PRO A 280 26.68 -7.67 6.23
CA PRO A 280 27.67 -7.39 7.27
C PRO A 280 28.69 -8.51 7.46
N ASP A 281 28.28 -9.76 7.27
CA ASP A 281 29.09 -10.95 7.50
C ASP A 281 29.79 -11.46 6.21
N ALA A 282 29.48 -10.86 5.06
CA ALA A 282 30.00 -11.29 3.77
C ALA A 282 31.44 -10.81 3.54
N VAL A 283 32.38 -11.74 3.38
CA VAL A 283 33.77 -11.43 3.11
C VAL A 283 33.92 -10.85 1.71
N ARG A 284 34.54 -9.67 1.60
CA ARG A 284 34.80 -9.01 0.31
C ARG A 284 35.56 -9.91 -0.64
N GLY A 285 35.10 -10.04 -1.87
CA GLY A 285 35.71 -10.87 -2.90
C GLY A 285 35.32 -12.35 -2.85
N SER A 286 34.51 -12.79 -1.86
CA SER A 286 33.92 -14.13 -1.85
C SER A 286 32.82 -14.28 -2.90
N VAL A 287 32.51 -15.52 -3.27
CA VAL A 287 31.39 -15.85 -4.16
C VAL A 287 30.08 -15.31 -3.55
N HIS A 288 29.87 -15.51 -2.26
CA HIS A 288 28.69 -15.04 -1.54
C HIS A 288 28.55 -13.51 -1.62
N TYR A 289 29.64 -12.76 -1.44
CA TYR A 289 29.61 -11.30 -1.60
C TYR A 289 29.20 -10.89 -3.02
N GLY A 290 29.69 -11.60 -4.05
CA GLY A 290 29.30 -11.39 -5.44
C GLY A 290 27.81 -11.65 -5.68
N GLN A 291 27.26 -12.69 -5.06
CA GLN A 291 25.83 -13.05 -5.12
C GLN A 291 24.93 -11.98 -4.48
N LEU A 292 25.36 -11.44 -3.32
CA LEU A 292 24.64 -10.33 -2.66
C LEU A 292 24.66 -9.06 -3.51
N LEU A 293 25.81 -8.72 -4.11
CA LEU A 293 25.90 -7.56 -5.03
C LEU A 293 24.98 -7.72 -6.24
N PHE A 294 24.92 -8.93 -6.82
CA PHE A 294 23.99 -9.19 -7.92
C PHE A 294 22.53 -8.99 -7.51
N SER A 295 22.13 -9.49 -6.33
CA SER A 295 20.79 -9.31 -5.79
C SER A 295 20.45 -7.83 -5.56
N ALA A 296 21.43 -7.06 -5.07
CA ALA A 296 21.31 -5.61 -4.88
C ALA A 296 21.09 -4.88 -6.22
N LEU A 297 21.91 -5.22 -7.24
CA LEU A 297 21.80 -4.64 -8.58
C LEU A 297 20.48 -4.98 -9.25
N LEU A 298 20.00 -6.21 -9.08
CA LEU A 298 18.71 -6.67 -9.61
C LEU A 298 17.54 -5.90 -8.97
N LEU A 299 17.54 -5.77 -7.65
CA LEU A 299 16.51 -5.00 -6.95
C LEU A 299 16.57 -3.51 -7.35
N PHE A 300 17.77 -2.93 -7.41
CA PHE A 300 17.97 -1.55 -7.85
C PHE A 300 17.45 -1.34 -9.28
N GLY A 301 17.79 -2.23 -10.22
CA GLY A 301 17.33 -2.18 -11.60
C GLY A 301 15.81 -2.27 -11.73
N LEU A 302 15.20 -3.13 -10.92
CA LEU A 302 13.73 -3.27 -10.88
C LEU A 302 13.04 -2.00 -10.36
N CYS A 303 13.53 -1.44 -9.25
CA CYS A 303 13.01 -0.18 -8.70
C CYS A 303 13.22 0.98 -9.67
N LEU A 304 14.40 1.06 -10.32
CA LEU A 304 14.68 2.07 -11.32
C LEU A 304 13.73 1.97 -12.52
N LEU A 305 13.46 0.77 -13.00
CA LEU A 305 12.52 0.51 -14.09
C LEU A 305 11.10 0.98 -13.73
N LEU A 306 10.62 0.60 -12.54
CA LEU A 306 9.29 1.01 -12.06
C LEU A 306 9.16 2.53 -11.93
N ASN A 307 10.18 3.19 -11.36
CA ASN A 307 10.22 4.65 -11.23
C ASN A 307 10.27 5.34 -12.60
N ALA A 308 11.02 4.78 -13.54
CA ALA A 308 11.09 5.27 -14.91
C ALA A 308 9.75 5.15 -15.66
N LEU A 309 9.06 4.02 -15.49
CA LEU A 309 7.72 3.81 -16.04
C LEU A 309 6.72 4.79 -15.44
N ALA A 310 6.77 5.00 -14.12
CA ALA A 310 5.90 5.95 -13.43
C ALA A 310 6.10 7.38 -13.97
N GLU A 311 7.35 7.83 -14.12
CA GLU A 311 7.63 9.17 -14.65
C GLU A 311 7.22 9.29 -16.13
N GLY A 312 7.40 8.25 -16.94
CA GLY A 312 6.93 8.20 -18.32
C GLY A 312 5.40 8.36 -18.44
N VAL A 313 4.66 7.69 -17.54
CA VAL A 313 3.19 7.80 -17.47
C VAL A 313 2.78 9.20 -17.01
N ARG A 314 3.48 9.77 -16.02
CA ARG A 314 3.24 11.13 -15.51
C ARG A 314 3.51 12.20 -16.56
N ALA A 315 4.58 12.07 -17.34
CA ALA A 315 4.92 12.99 -18.41
C ALA A 315 3.85 13.02 -19.51
N ARG A 316 3.27 11.88 -19.87
CA ARG A 316 2.15 11.79 -20.83
C ARG A 316 0.91 12.54 -20.34
N LEU A 317 0.60 12.48 -19.04
CA LEU A 317 -0.51 13.25 -18.46
C LEU A 317 -0.28 14.75 -18.61
N ARG A 318 0.93 15.24 -18.24
CA ARG A 318 1.27 16.67 -18.37
C ARG A 318 1.14 17.16 -19.80
N GLN A 319 1.61 16.38 -20.77
CA GLN A 319 1.50 16.74 -22.21
C GLN A 319 0.05 16.84 -22.68
N ARG A 320 -0.82 15.93 -22.25
CA ARG A 320 -2.26 15.95 -22.60
C ARG A 320 -2.98 17.16 -22.00
N LEU A 321 -2.66 17.54 -20.77
CA LEU A 321 -3.26 18.70 -20.11
C LEU A 321 -2.71 20.04 -20.62
N ALA A 322 -1.47 20.08 -21.13
CA ALA A 322 -0.87 21.29 -21.68
C ALA A 322 -1.32 21.55 -23.14
N GLY A 323 -1.82 20.54 -23.84
CA GLY A 323 -2.29 20.66 -25.24
C GLY A 323 -3.82 20.84 -25.37
N SER A 324 -4.55 20.90 -24.26
CA SER A 324 -5.99 21.21 -24.18
C SER A 324 -6.21 22.62 -23.63
#